data_d2cfb8fdf1e2b41598f316c81302e867
#
_entry.id   d2cfb8fdf1e2b41598f316c81302e867
#
_cell.length_a   1.000
_cell.length_b   1.000
_cell.length_c   1.000
_cell.angle_alpha   90.00
_cell.angle_beta   90.00
_cell.angle_gamma   90.00
#
_symmetry.space_group_name_H-M   'P 1'
#
loop_
_entity.id
_entity.type
_entity.pdbx_description
1 polymer ?
#
loop_
_entity_poly.entity_id
_entity_poly.type
_entity_poly.pdbx_seq_one_letter_code
_entity_poly.pdbx_strand_id
1 'polypeptide(L)'
;MLFRSPPEIKDVGVKLKPIVFNDLIRIAEVDGKPVAFMITLPDLNEAIMPLRGNLLPFGWAKLLLWLRRPRVKTMRVPLMGVLKELQSSRLASQLAFMMIEYIKQASVANYGATRGEIGWILEDNQGMRSIAEAIECTINKRYWIYGKTL
;
A
#
# COMPACT_ATOMS: atom_id res chain seq x y z
N MET A 1 5.91 -9.10 -10.89
CA MET A 1 6.94 -8.24 -10.27
C MET A 1 7.03 -6.96 -11.06
N LEU A 2 6.66 -5.82 -10.46
CA LEU A 2 6.51 -4.54 -11.17
C LEU A 2 7.83 -3.80 -11.43
N PHE A 3 8.92 -4.15 -10.74
CA PHE A 3 10.21 -3.47 -10.87
C PHE A 3 11.31 -4.48 -11.17
N ARG A 4 12.04 -4.25 -12.25
CA ARG A 4 13.06 -5.17 -12.76
C ARG A 4 14.50 -4.72 -12.52
N SER A 5 14.71 -3.43 -12.23
CA SER A 5 16.07 -2.89 -12.09
C SER A 5 16.23 -1.96 -10.90
N PRO A 6 17.43 -1.88 -10.28
CA PRO A 6 17.72 -0.94 -9.21
C PRO A 6 17.46 0.53 -9.55
N PRO A 7 17.74 1.04 -10.77
CA PRO A 7 17.41 2.39 -11.17
C PRO A 7 15.92 2.70 -11.15
N GLU A 8 15.06 1.75 -11.61
CA GLU A 8 13.60 1.90 -11.57
C GLU A 8 13.07 2.01 -10.15
N ILE A 9 13.60 1.19 -9.23
CA ILE A 9 13.22 1.23 -7.81
C ILE A 9 13.56 2.58 -7.20
N LYS A 10 14.75 3.12 -7.51
CA LYS A 10 15.18 4.44 -7.04
C LYS A 10 14.30 5.56 -7.58
N ASP A 11 13.97 5.52 -8.85
CA ASP A 11 13.10 6.53 -9.50
C ASP A 11 11.69 6.53 -8.89
N VAL A 12 11.11 5.35 -8.71
CA VAL A 12 9.81 5.21 -8.05
C VAL A 12 9.86 5.68 -6.59
N GLY A 13 10.93 5.37 -5.86
CA GLY A 13 11.12 5.84 -4.49
C GLY A 13 11.13 7.37 -4.39
N VAL A 14 11.83 8.04 -5.30
CA VAL A 14 11.86 9.52 -5.37
C VAL A 14 10.46 10.08 -5.68
N LYS A 15 9.75 9.50 -6.63
CA LYS A 15 8.39 9.94 -7.03
C LYS A 15 7.35 9.72 -5.93
N LEU A 16 7.48 8.65 -5.15
CA LEU A 16 6.55 8.35 -4.07
C LEU A 16 6.85 9.14 -2.78
N LYS A 17 8.07 9.67 -2.61
CA LYS A 17 8.50 10.35 -1.38
C LYS A 17 7.50 11.42 -0.85
N PRO A 18 6.85 12.25 -1.67
CA PRO A 18 5.92 13.28 -1.17
C PRO A 18 4.64 12.72 -0.55
N ILE A 19 4.26 11.50 -0.88
CA ILE A 19 3.00 10.86 -0.46
C ILE A 19 3.20 9.66 0.47
N VAL A 20 4.46 9.36 0.79
CA VAL A 20 4.85 8.28 1.69
C VAL A 20 5.08 8.84 3.08
N PHE A 21 4.48 8.22 4.08
CA PHE A 21 4.60 8.57 5.49
C PHE A 21 5.32 7.45 6.24
N ASN A 22 6.29 7.80 7.07
CA ASN A 22 7.16 6.83 7.74
C ASN A 22 6.39 5.85 8.64
N ASP A 23 5.32 6.30 9.27
CA ASP A 23 4.47 5.47 10.11
C ASP A 23 3.57 4.49 9.33
N LEU A 24 3.49 4.65 8.01
CA LEU A 24 2.78 3.78 7.09
C LEU A 24 3.70 2.82 6.30
N ILE A 25 5.00 2.81 6.63
CA ILE A 25 5.96 1.84 6.12
C ILE A 25 6.37 0.93 7.27
N ARG A 26 6.43 -0.37 6.98
CA ARG A 26 6.97 -1.37 7.91
C ARG A 26 7.98 -2.23 7.19
N ILE A 27 9.09 -2.46 7.86
CA ILE A 27 10.12 -3.41 7.46
C ILE A 27 10.27 -4.37 8.63
N ALA A 28 10.10 -5.65 8.37
CA ALA A 28 10.33 -6.69 9.36
C ALA A 28 11.73 -7.25 9.19
N GLU A 29 12.43 -7.40 10.30
CA GLU A 29 13.79 -7.93 10.35
C GLU A 29 13.83 -9.18 11.23
N VAL A 30 14.64 -10.13 10.83
CA VAL A 30 14.98 -11.32 11.62
C VAL A 30 16.50 -11.36 11.70
N ASP A 31 17.03 -11.40 12.92
CA ASP A 31 18.47 -11.36 13.19
C ASP A 31 19.19 -10.19 12.50
N GLY A 32 18.55 -9.01 12.48
CA GLY A 32 19.08 -7.78 11.89
C GLY A 32 19.06 -7.75 10.35
N LYS A 33 18.40 -8.72 9.69
CA LYS A 33 18.25 -8.76 8.24
C LYS A 33 16.82 -8.46 7.85
N PRO A 34 16.57 -7.53 6.90
CA PRO A 34 15.24 -7.23 6.42
C PRO A 34 14.70 -8.43 5.63
N VAL A 35 13.55 -8.96 6.05
CA VAL A 35 12.93 -10.16 5.47
C VAL A 35 11.56 -9.91 4.88
N ALA A 36 10.89 -8.84 5.31
CA ALA A 36 9.59 -8.47 4.76
C ALA A 36 9.40 -6.95 4.81
N PHE A 37 8.52 -6.43 3.96
CA PHE A 37 8.14 -5.03 3.97
C PHE A 37 6.67 -4.84 3.58
N MET A 38 6.11 -3.73 4.04
CA MET A 38 4.77 -3.29 3.67
C MET A 38 4.75 -1.77 3.54
N ILE A 39 4.21 -1.28 2.44
CA ILE A 39 4.01 0.14 2.18
C ILE A 39 2.52 0.39 2.07
N THR A 40 2.05 1.36 2.84
CA THR A 40 0.65 1.79 2.83
C THR A 40 0.59 3.27 2.52
N LEU A 41 -0.39 3.67 1.75
CA LEU A 41 -0.60 5.05 1.34
C LEU A 41 -2.04 5.48 1.67
N PRO A 42 -2.24 6.74 2.10
CA PRO A 42 -3.58 7.30 2.15
C PRO A 42 -4.18 7.38 0.74
N ASP A 43 -5.49 7.16 0.60
CA ASP A 43 -6.13 7.27 -0.71
C ASP A 43 -6.19 8.72 -1.19
N LEU A 44 -5.25 9.07 -2.05
CA LEU A 44 -5.16 10.40 -2.67
C LEU A 44 -6.43 10.80 -3.42
N ASN A 45 -7.23 9.85 -3.90
CA ASN A 45 -8.46 10.17 -4.58
C ASN A 45 -9.44 10.91 -3.67
N GLU A 46 -9.44 10.62 -2.37
CA GLU A 46 -10.27 11.35 -1.41
C GLU A 46 -9.89 12.84 -1.33
N ALA A 47 -8.61 13.18 -1.52
CA ALA A 47 -8.13 14.56 -1.56
C ALA A 47 -8.38 15.26 -2.90
N ILE A 48 -8.30 14.51 -4.00
CA ILE A 48 -8.39 15.04 -5.37
C ILE A 48 -9.85 15.18 -5.82
N MET A 49 -10.71 14.26 -5.43
CA MET A 49 -12.13 14.22 -5.85
C MET A 49 -12.86 15.55 -5.62
N PRO A 50 -12.71 16.24 -4.45
CA PRO A 50 -13.36 17.53 -4.23
C PRO A 50 -12.87 18.66 -5.15
N LEU A 51 -11.70 18.50 -5.77
CA LEU A 51 -11.10 19.50 -6.67
C LEU A 51 -11.70 19.46 -8.07
N ARG A 52 -12.47 18.41 -8.43
CA ARG A 52 -13.13 18.23 -9.73
C ARG A 52 -12.21 18.50 -10.93
N GLY A 53 -10.92 18.12 -10.82
CA GLY A 53 -9.91 18.35 -11.86
C GLY A 53 -9.32 19.77 -11.91
N ASN A 54 -9.77 20.69 -11.05
CA ASN A 54 -9.28 22.08 -11.05
C ASN A 54 -8.23 22.30 -9.96
N LEU A 55 -6.98 22.42 -10.39
CA LEU A 55 -5.87 22.77 -9.48
C LEU A 55 -5.71 24.28 -9.28
N LEU A 56 -6.18 25.09 -10.24
CA LEU A 56 -6.11 26.55 -10.19
C LEU A 56 -7.49 27.15 -9.88
N PRO A 57 -7.57 28.30 -9.16
CA PRO A 57 -6.43 29.01 -8.59
C PRO A 57 -5.91 28.45 -7.25
N PHE A 58 -6.72 27.73 -6.46
CA PHE A 58 -6.35 27.35 -5.08
C PHE A 58 -6.38 25.83 -4.81
N GLY A 59 -6.67 25.00 -5.81
CA GLY A 59 -6.73 23.52 -5.65
C GLY A 59 -5.40 22.93 -5.21
N TRP A 60 -4.28 23.42 -5.74
CA TRP A 60 -2.94 23.01 -5.35
C TRP A 60 -2.64 23.32 -3.88
N ALA A 61 -3.07 24.46 -3.36
CA ALA A 61 -2.85 24.84 -1.97
C ALA A 61 -3.63 23.93 -1.02
N LYS A 62 -4.87 23.56 -1.37
CA LYS A 62 -5.67 22.58 -0.63
C LYS A 62 -4.98 21.22 -0.56
N LEU A 63 -4.40 20.77 -1.69
CA LEU A 63 -3.68 19.50 -1.74
C LEU A 63 -2.41 19.53 -0.88
N LEU A 64 -1.64 20.62 -0.91
CA LEU A 64 -0.46 20.79 -0.07
C LEU A 64 -0.81 20.81 1.42
N LEU A 65 -1.88 21.48 1.79
CA LEU A 65 -2.36 21.50 3.18
C LEU A 65 -2.80 20.10 3.62
N TRP A 66 -3.48 19.38 2.75
CA TRP A 66 -3.89 18.01 3.03
C TRP A 66 -2.67 17.08 3.20
N LEU A 67 -1.64 17.20 2.37
CA LEU A 67 -0.41 16.41 2.48
C LEU A 67 0.34 16.61 3.80
N ARG A 68 0.16 17.76 4.46
CA ARG A 68 0.77 18.00 5.78
C ARG A 68 0.08 17.24 6.90
N ARG A 69 -1.23 17.03 6.81
CA ARG A 69 -2.05 16.30 7.80
C ARG A 69 -3.17 15.55 7.07
N PRO A 70 -2.83 14.48 6.37
CA PRO A 70 -3.83 13.75 5.62
C PRO A 70 -4.85 13.13 6.57
N ARG A 71 -6.12 13.36 6.26
CA ARG A 71 -7.26 12.67 6.87
C ARG A 71 -7.97 11.93 5.77
N VAL A 72 -8.08 10.61 5.91
CA VAL A 72 -8.68 9.75 4.90
C VAL A 72 -9.50 8.66 5.55
N LYS A 73 -10.52 8.23 4.86
CA LYS A 73 -11.28 7.04 5.27
C LYS A 73 -10.58 5.75 4.82
N THR A 74 -9.90 5.80 3.68
CA THR A 74 -9.33 4.62 3.04
C THR A 74 -7.80 4.69 3.01
N MET A 75 -7.16 3.62 3.48
CA MET A 75 -5.75 3.34 3.28
C MET A 75 -5.58 2.28 2.20
N ARG A 76 -4.57 2.44 1.36
CA ARG A 76 -4.24 1.48 0.30
C ARG A 76 -2.88 0.85 0.53
N VAL A 77 -2.80 -0.46 0.37
CA VAL A 77 -1.56 -1.23 0.44
C VAL A 77 -1.14 -1.61 -0.98
N PRO A 78 -0.37 -0.76 -1.67
CA PRO A 78 0.07 -1.05 -3.04
C PRO A 78 1.18 -2.08 -3.10
N LEU A 79 2.01 -2.17 -2.05
CA LEU A 79 3.19 -3.01 -2.06
C LEU A 79 3.35 -3.73 -0.71
N MET A 80 3.47 -5.04 -0.80
CA MET A 80 3.83 -5.90 0.31
C MET A 80 4.68 -7.05 -0.23
N GLY A 81 5.71 -7.41 0.49
CA GLY A 81 6.60 -8.49 0.08
C GLY A 81 7.29 -9.16 1.25
N VAL A 82 7.57 -10.45 1.06
CA VAL A 82 8.37 -11.29 1.95
C VAL A 82 9.44 -11.96 1.11
N LEU A 83 10.62 -12.16 1.64
CA LEU A 83 11.71 -12.89 0.97
C LEU A 83 11.21 -14.25 0.46
N LYS A 84 11.64 -14.60 -0.75
CA LYS A 84 11.17 -15.81 -1.45
C LYS A 84 11.39 -17.08 -0.61
N GLU A 85 12.51 -17.13 0.10
CA GLU A 85 12.89 -18.27 0.95
C GLU A 85 11.93 -18.48 2.13
N LEU A 86 11.25 -17.41 2.57
CA LEU A 86 10.30 -17.45 3.69
C LEU A 86 8.84 -17.58 3.26
N GLN A 87 8.51 -17.40 1.98
CA GLN A 87 7.12 -17.31 1.51
C GLN A 87 6.25 -18.52 1.87
N SER A 88 6.84 -19.71 1.98
CA SER A 88 6.13 -20.94 2.36
C SER A 88 6.15 -21.22 3.87
N SER A 89 6.69 -20.32 4.67
CA SER A 89 6.85 -20.51 6.10
C SER A 89 5.71 -19.90 6.92
N ARG A 90 5.45 -20.44 8.10
CA ARG A 90 4.55 -19.82 9.09
C ARG A 90 5.02 -18.41 9.48
N LEU A 91 6.34 -18.19 9.48
CA LEU A 91 6.93 -16.91 9.80
C LEU A 91 6.49 -15.82 8.84
N ALA A 92 6.38 -16.10 7.54
CA ALA A 92 5.88 -15.14 6.55
C ALA A 92 4.48 -14.62 6.89
N SER A 93 3.56 -15.51 7.23
CA SER A 93 2.20 -15.14 7.62
C SER A 93 2.18 -14.33 8.92
N GLN A 94 2.97 -14.74 9.92
CA GLN A 94 3.08 -14.00 11.18
C GLN A 94 3.61 -12.58 10.96
N LEU A 95 4.67 -12.41 10.18
CA LEU A 95 5.24 -11.09 9.84
C LEU A 95 4.22 -10.23 9.07
N ALA A 96 3.48 -10.84 8.15
CA ALA A 96 2.42 -10.16 7.41
C ALA A 96 1.34 -9.61 8.35
N PHE A 97 0.81 -10.45 9.24
CA PHE A 97 -0.21 -10.03 10.21
C PHE A 97 0.30 -8.97 11.18
N MET A 98 1.54 -9.10 11.67
CA MET A 98 2.14 -8.08 12.53
C MET A 98 2.26 -6.73 11.81
N MET A 99 2.75 -6.71 10.58
CA MET A 99 2.87 -5.46 9.80
C MET A 99 1.50 -4.84 9.53
N ILE A 100 0.49 -5.65 9.19
CA ILE A 100 -0.89 -5.20 8.97
C ILE A 100 -1.44 -4.56 10.25
N GLU A 101 -1.28 -5.20 11.39
CA GLU A 101 -1.80 -4.67 12.66
C GLU A 101 -1.12 -3.36 13.07
N TYR A 102 0.21 -3.26 12.96
CA TYR A 102 0.93 -2.01 13.25
C TYR A 102 0.49 -0.87 12.31
N ILE A 103 0.32 -1.14 11.03
CA ILE A 103 -0.14 -0.12 10.07
C ILE A 103 -1.59 0.26 10.33
N LYS A 104 -2.46 -0.69 10.66
CA LYS A 104 -3.85 -0.44 11.04
C LYS A 104 -3.94 0.51 12.24
N GLN A 105 -3.17 0.23 13.30
CA GLN A 105 -3.12 1.09 14.48
C GLN A 105 -2.68 2.52 14.13
N ALA A 106 -1.58 2.68 13.38
CA ALA A 106 -1.11 3.98 12.91
C ALA A 106 -2.15 4.67 12.01
N SER A 107 -2.78 3.93 11.11
CA SER A 107 -3.80 4.45 10.19
C SER A 107 -5.02 5.00 10.91
N VAL A 108 -5.50 4.29 11.90
CA VAL A 108 -6.64 4.73 12.72
C VAL A 108 -6.27 5.94 13.59
N ALA A 109 -5.15 5.85 14.31
CA ALA A 109 -4.75 6.87 15.27
C ALA A 109 -4.36 8.20 14.58
N ASN A 110 -3.54 8.15 13.54
CA ASN A 110 -2.94 9.34 12.95
C ASN A 110 -3.75 9.93 11.80
N TYR A 111 -4.50 9.09 11.06
CA TYR A 111 -5.18 9.48 9.82
C TYR A 111 -6.71 9.40 9.91
N GLY A 112 -7.25 8.73 10.93
CA GLY A 112 -8.69 8.53 11.10
C GLY A 112 -9.27 7.53 10.10
N ALA A 113 -8.43 6.61 9.58
CA ALA A 113 -8.84 5.62 8.61
C ALA A 113 -9.83 4.61 9.21
N THR A 114 -10.84 4.27 8.42
CA THR A 114 -11.86 3.29 8.78
C THR A 114 -11.90 2.10 7.82
N ARG A 115 -11.08 2.15 6.75
CA ARG A 115 -11.05 1.16 5.68
C ARG A 115 -9.63 0.93 5.19
N GLY A 116 -9.26 -0.33 5.00
CA GLY A 116 -8.06 -0.76 4.32
C GLY A 116 -8.38 -1.41 2.97
N GLU A 117 -7.64 -1.08 1.92
CA GLU A 117 -7.70 -1.76 0.63
C GLU A 117 -6.33 -2.36 0.34
N ILE A 118 -6.28 -3.68 0.15
CA ILE A 118 -5.09 -4.35 -0.36
C ILE A 118 -5.18 -4.29 -1.88
N GLY A 119 -4.23 -3.56 -2.47
CA GLY A 119 -4.21 -3.32 -3.92
C GLY A 119 -3.68 -4.52 -4.68
N TRP A 120 -4.21 -4.74 -5.80
CA TRP A 120 -4.10 -5.76 -6.85
C TRP A 120 -3.40 -7.05 -6.46
N ILE A 121 -4.22 -7.99 -6.03
CA ILE A 121 -3.74 -9.36 -5.82
C ILE A 121 -3.98 -10.11 -7.13
N LEU A 122 -2.89 -10.61 -7.74
CA LEU A 122 -2.99 -11.48 -8.90
C LEU A 122 -3.68 -12.79 -8.52
N GLU A 123 -4.42 -13.37 -9.47
CA GLU A 123 -5.22 -14.58 -9.21
C GLU A 123 -4.37 -15.78 -8.82
N ASP A 124 -3.16 -15.88 -9.34
CA ASP A 124 -2.17 -16.92 -9.04
C ASP A 124 -1.37 -16.68 -7.75
N ASN A 125 -1.51 -15.50 -7.12
CA ASN A 125 -0.81 -15.18 -5.87
C ASN A 125 -1.54 -15.73 -4.65
N GLN A 126 -1.47 -17.05 -4.46
CA GLN A 126 -2.15 -17.75 -3.36
C GLN A 126 -1.71 -17.24 -1.98
N GLY A 127 -0.44 -16.88 -1.79
CA GLY A 127 0.06 -16.37 -0.52
C GLY A 127 -0.67 -15.10 -0.07
N MET A 128 -0.81 -14.12 -0.96
CA MET A 128 -1.53 -12.87 -0.66
C MET A 128 -3.04 -13.09 -0.53
N ARG A 129 -3.61 -14.00 -1.31
CA ARG A 129 -5.03 -14.35 -1.20
C ARG A 129 -5.35 -14.95 0.17
N SER A 130 -4.54 -15.91 0.62
CA SER A 130 -4.72 -16.53 1.95
C SER A 130 -4.59 -15.52 3.09
N ILE A 131 -3.68 -14.54 2.98
CA ILE A 131 -3.57 -13.45 3.97
C ILE A 131 -4.83 -12.60 3.94
N ALA A 132 -5.31 -12.20 2.77
CA ALA A 132 -6.51 -11.39 2.62
C ALA A 132 -7.75 -12.10 3.17
N GLU A 133 -7.90 -13.39 2.92
CA GLU A 133 -8.97 -14.23 3.45
C GLU A 133 -8.89 -14.33 4.98
N ALA A 134 -7.69 -14.54 5.54
CA ALA A 134 -7.49 -14.68 6.97
C ALA A 134 -7.78 -13.39 7.77
N ILE A 135 -7.68 -12.23 7.14
CA ILE A 135 -8.09 -10.94 7.74
C ILE A 135 -9.50 -10.51 7.30
N GLU A 136 -10.29 -11.45 6.79
CA GLU A 136 -11.69 -11.25 6.40
C GLU A 136 -11.91 -10.16 5.34
N CYS A 137 -10.96 -10.00 4.43
CA CYS A 137 -11.12 -9.08 3.32
C CYS A 137 -12.19 -9.54 2.34
N THR A 138 -13.04 -8.60 1.92
CA THR A 138 -14.02 -8.82 0.84
C THR A 138 -13.47 -8.34 -0.50
N ILE A 139 -13.73 -9.07 -1.57
CA ILE A 139 -13.36 -8.66 -2.92
C ILE A 139 -14.25 -7.48 -3.32
N ASN A 140 -13.63 -6.31 -3.45
CA ASN A 140 -14.32 -5.08 -3.84
C ASN A 140 -14.41 -4.92 -5.37
N LYS A 141 -13.33 -5.26 -6.10
CA LYS A 141 -13.26 -5.12 -7.55
C LYS A 141 -12.48 -6.29 -8.16
N ARG A 142 -12.92 -6.71 -9.34
CA ARG A 142 -12.19 -7.65 -10.20
C ARG A 142 -11.78 -6.93 -11.47
N TYR A 143 -10.53 -7.09 -11.87
CA TYR A 143 -9.97 -6.51 -13.09
C TYR A 143 -9.62 -7.63 -14.06
N TRP A 144 -9.91 -7.41 -15.33
CA TRP A 144 -9.56 -8.31 -16.42
C TRP A 144 -8.56 -7.63 -17.33
N ILE A 145 -7.50 -8.32 -17.68
CA ILE A 145 -6.51 -7.84 -18.64
C ILE A 145 -6.73 -8.63 -19.93
N TYR A 146 -7.03 -7.89 -21.00
CA TYR A 146 -7.23 -8.48 -22.32
C TYR A 146 -6.01 -8.21 -23.19
N GLY A 147 -5.54 -9.23 -23.92
CA GLY A 147 -4.51 -9.12 -24.95
C GLY A 147 -5.10 -9.39 -26.33
N LYS A 148 -4.62 -8.68 -27.34
CA LYS A 148 -4.89 -8.94 -28.75
C LYS A 148 -3.55 -9.03 -29.49
N THR A 149 -3.36 -10.10 -30.26
CA THR A 149 -2.23 -10.19 -31.20
C THR A 149 -2.43 -9.16 -32.31
N LEU A 150 -1.41 -8.35 -32.60
CA LEU A 150 -1.40 -7.35 -33.67
C LEU A 150 -1.03 -8.01 -35.00
#